data_f8fbda9e9d7bd59050b82f291634045a
#
_entry.id   f8fbda9e9d7bd59050b82f291634045a
#
_cell.length_a   1.000
_cell.length_b   1.000
_cell.length_c   1.000
_cell.angle_alpha   90.00
_cell.angle_beta   90.00
_cell.angle_gamma   90.00
#
_symmetry.space_group_name_H-M   'P 1'
#
loop_
_entity.id
_entity.type
_entity.pdbx_description
1 polymer ?
#
loop_
_entity_poly.entity_id
_entity_poly.type
_entity_poly.pdbx_seq_one_letter_code
_entity_poly.pdbx_strand_id
1 'polypeptide(L)'
;MNREAHGAPDTLRAMITLQIDGPVARLTLARPERRNAMNGPMWQALLTHCEALAALARARAGVRVLLLSGSPGLFCAGADLQEMADLAAQVDADAQLRGHHTLINNAQLALERLPLPTLALVDGPCIGGGFGLAAACDFRLATPRARLAITPARLGLVYSLEDTRRVVALVGAARARRLLLRSEHVDAGTALAWGMVDAVVAPESLESTAAEWAGALAGQSPTSLAGIKATVAHLSGDDAWPEHAVRQVYAAALHGPDLAEGVSAFLSNRPPRF
;
A
#
# COMPACT_ATOMS: atom_id res chain seq x y z
N MET A 1 -1.37 52.06 -8.56
CA MET A 1 -0.75 51.17 -9.57
C MET A 1 -0.58 49.81 -8.93
N ASN A 2 -1.60 48.99 -9.06
CA ASN A 2 -1.59 47.58 -8.58
C ASN A 2 -0.82 46.76 -9.61
N ARG A 3 0.28 46.14 -9.18
CA ARG A 3 0.92 45.04 -9.93
C ARG A 3 0.22 43.75 -9.55
N GLU A 4 -0.61 43.29 -10.45
CA GLU A 4 -1.11 41.88 -10.40
C GLU A 4 0.07 40.93 -10.54
N ALA A 5 0.32 40.14 -9.51
CA ALA A 5 1.22 39.02 -9.57
C ALA A 5 0.56 37.97 -10.48
N HIS A 6 1.13 37.77 -11.67
CA HIS A 6 0.78 36.66 -12.56
C HIS A 6 1.01 35.34 -11.80
N GLY A 7 -0.08 34.62 -11.54
CA GLY A 7 -0.05 33.30 -10.95
C GLY A 7 0.75 32.34 -11.83
N ALA A 8 1.61 31.56 -11.21
CA ALA A 8 2.24 30.40 -11.81
C ALA A 8 1.16 29.45 -12.36
N PRO A 9 1.40 28.74 -13.47
CA PRO A 9 0.40 27.85 -14.05
C PRO A 9 0.01 26.75 -13.07
N ASP A 10 -1.29 26.49 -12.96
CA ASP A 10 -2.03 25.58 -12.06
C ASP A 10 -1.74 24.07 -12.35
N THR A 11 -0.51 23.71 -12.74
CA THR A 11 -0.11 22.42 -13.29
C THR A 11 0.63 21.49 -12.34
N LEU A 12 0.68 21.78 -11.02
CA LEU A 12 1.26 20.88 -10.03
C LEU A 12 0.31 20.67 -8.85
N ARG A 13 -0.94 20.31 -9.12
CA ARG A 13 -1.75 19.62 -8.10
C ARG A 13 -1.03 18.30 -7.81
N ALA A 14 -0.58 18.12 -6.57
CA ALA A 14 0.10 16.88 -6.18
C ALA A 14 -0.81 15.68 -6.48
N MET A 15 -0.40 14.84 -7.45
CA MET A 15 -1.16 13.64 -7.89
C MET A 15 -1.21 12.55 -6.81
N ILE A 16 -0.33 12.64 -5.81
CA ILE A 16 -0.38 11.90 -4.55
C ILE A 16 -0.22 12.91 -3.43
N THR A 17 -1.10 12.86 -2.45
CA THR A 17 -1.03 13.73 -1.26
C THR A 17 -0.77 12.90 -0.02
N LEU A 18 0.07 13.40 0.88
CA LEU A 18 0.29 12.85 2.22
C LEU A 18 -0.24 13.84 3.25
N GLN A 19 -1.15 13.38 4.09
CA GLN A 19 -1.64 14.10 5.26
C GLN A 19 -1.36 13.27 6.51
N ILE A 20 -0.96 13.91 7.61
CA ILE A 20 -0.74 13.24 8.90
C ILE A 20 -1.62 13.94 9.92
N ASP A 21 -2.51 13.17 10.54
CA ASP A 21 -3.38 13.62 11.61
C ASP A 21 -3.21 12.71 12.82
N GLY A 22 -2.52 13.24 13.83
CA GLY A 22 -2.13 12.44 14.99
C GLY A 22 -1.39 11.16 14.61
N PRO A 23 -1.88 9.98 15.01
CA PRO A 23 -1.21 8.71 14.72
C PRO A 23 -1.47 8.17 13.30
N VAL A 24 -2.35 8.80 12.53
CA VAL A 24 -2.78 8.29 11.22
C VAL A 24 -2.18 9.13 10.10
N ALA A 25 -1.42 8.49 9.23
CA ALA A 25 -1.02 9.03 7.95
C ALA A 25 -2.02 8.59 6.87
N ARG A 26 -2.32 9.46 5.91
CA ARG A 26 -3.18 9.18 4.77
C ARG A 26 -2.45 9.55 3.47
N LEU A 27 -2.24 8.57 2.62
CA LEU A 27 -1.84 8.75 1.23
C LEU A 27 -3.07 8.65 0.33
N THR A 28 -3.29 9.68 -0.48
CA THR A 28 -4.43 9.72 -1.41
C THR A 28 -3.95 9.85 -2.84
N LEU A 29 -4.36 8.93 -3.72
CA LEU A 29 -4.18 9.02 -5.16
C LEU A 29 -5.19 10.04 -5.70
N ALA A 30 -4.74 11.12 -6.31
CA ALA A 30 -5.52 12.30 -6.68
C ALA A 30 -5.37 12.68 -8.16
N ARG A 31 -5.59 11.72 -9.06
CA ARG A 31 -5.57 11.87 -10.52
C ARG A 31 -6.85 11.27 -11.15
N PRO A 32 -8.04 11.76 -10.74
CA PRO A 32 -9.32 11.14 -11.13
C PRO A 32 -9.58 11.17 -12.64
N GLU A 33 -9.10 12.20 -13.35
CA GLU A 33 -9.24 12.34 -14.82
C GLU A 33 -8.54 11.22 -15.60
N ARG A 34 -7.58 10.53 -15.00
CA ARG A 34 -6.90 9.32 -15.50
C ARG A 34 -7.22 8.08 -14.66
N ARG A 35 -8.35 8.09 -13.94
CA ARG A 35 -8.78 7.00 -13.04
C ARG A 35 -7.70 6.57 -12.06
N ASN A 36 -6.93 7.53 -11.54
CA ASN A 36 -5.77 7.30 -10.67
C ASN A 36 -4.74 6.33 -11.28
N ALA A 37 -4.62 6.27 -12.63
CA ALA A 37 -3.55 5.53 -13.27
C ALA A 37 -2.20 6.13 -12.86
N MET A 38 -1.29 5.25 -12.42
CA MET A 38 0.00 5.61 -11.85
C MET A 38 1.02 5.85 -12.95
N ASN A 39 1.53 7.08 -13.04
CA ASN A 39 2.67 7.45 -13.87
C ASN A 39 3.97 7.52 -13.05
N GLY A 40 5.10 7.71 -13.73
CA GLY A 40 6.43 7.79 -13.09
C GLY A 40 6.50 8.80 -11.94
N PRO A 41 6.05 10.06 -12.10
CA PRO A 41 5.98 11.01 -11.00
C PRO A 41 5.18 10.54 -9.80
N MET A 42 4.06 9.81 -9.99
CA MET A 42 3.28 9.24 -8.88
C MET A 42 4.02 8.10 -8.19
N TRP A 43 4.68 7.21 -8.94
CA TRP A 43 5.50 6.16 -8.36
C TRP A 43 6.67 6.74 -7.54
N GLN A 44 7.32 7.79 -8.06
CA GLN A 44 8.39 8.48 -7.34
C GLN A 44 7.88 9.16 -6.06
N ALA A 45 6.73 9.84 -6.12
CA ALA A 45 6.10 10.46 -4.96
C ALA A 45 5.73 9.43 -3.90
N LEU A 46 5.15 8.29 -4.29
CA LEU A 46 4.84 7.18 -3.38
C LEU A 46 6.10 6.68 -2.66
N LEU A 47 7.18 6.42 -3.41
CA LEU A 47 8.47 6.00 -2.84
C LEU A 47 8.97 7.00 -1.81
N THR A 48 9.02 8.28 -2.17
CA THR A 48 9.48 9.37 -1.28
C THR A 48 8.62 9.47 -0.01
N HIS A 49 7.29 9.37 -0.14
CA HIS A 49 6.39 9.40 1.03
C HIS A 49 6.56 8.18 1.93
N CYS A 50 6.73 6.98 1.36
CA CYS A 50 6.99 5.77 2.14
C CYS A 50 8.32 5.85 2.90
N GLU A 51 9.39 6.36 2.28
CA GLU A 51 10.68 6.57 2.93
C GLU A 51 10.57 7.56 4.11
N ALA A 52 9.87 8.68 3.91
CA ALA A 52 9.61 9.66 4.96
C ALA A 52 8.81 9.05 6.13
N LEU A 53 7.73 8.31 5.83
CA LEU A 53 6.91 7.62 6.84
C LEU A 53 7.71 6.56 7.60
N ALA A 54 8.58 5.81 6.92
CA ALA A 54 9.45 4.84 7.56
C ALA A 54 10.44 5.52 8.52
N ALA A 55 10.99 6.68 8.17
CA ALA A 55 11.86 7.45 9.06
C ALA A 55 11.10 7.95 10.30
N LEU A 56 9.89 8.51 10.13
CA LEU A 56 9.03 8.95 11.24
C LEU A 56 8.65 7.80 12.17
N ALA A 57 8.30 6.64 11.63
CA ALA A 57 7.95 5.46 12.42
C ALA A 57 9.14 4.93 13.23
N ARG A 58 10.35 4.84 12.64
CA ARG A 58 11.57 4.44 13.34
C ARG A 58 11.97 5.43 14.44
N ALA A 59 11.76 6.74 14.20
CA ALA A 59 11.98 7.79 15.18
C ALA A 59 10.90 7.85 16.27
N ARG A 60 9.86 7.02 16.20
CA ARG A 60 8.66 7.07 17.07
C ARG A 60 8.04 8.48 17.12
N ALA A 61 8.00 9.15 15.98
CA ALA A 61 7.50 10.52 15.82
C ALA A 61 5.96 10.61 15.75
N GLY A 62 5.25 9.70 16.41
CA GLY A 62 3.80 9.72 16.58
C GLY A 62 3.00 9.04 15.46
N VAL A 63 3.56 8.84 14.25
CA VAL A 63 2.86 8.15 13.15
C VAL A 63 2.83 6.64 13.42
N ARG A 64 1.64 6.04 13.37
CA ARG A 64 1.39 4.67 13.80
C ARG A 64 0.74 3.79 12.73
N VAL A 65 -0.05 4.35 11.82
CA VAL A 65 -0.82 3.64 10.80
C VAL A 65 -0.84 4.47 9.51
N LEU A 66 -0.81 3.79 8.36
CA LEU A 66 -1.03 4.40 7.05
C LEU A 66 -2.35 3.93 6.45
N LEU A 67 -3.17 4.87 6.00
CA LEU A 67 -4.31 4.62 5.11
C LEU A 67 -3.92 5.01 3.67
N LEU A 68 -4.12 4.11 2.71
CA LEU A 68 -3.95 4.37 1.29
C LEU A 68 -5.31 4.37 0.62
N SER A 69 -5.70 5.47 -0.01
CA SER A 69 -6.99 5.63 -0.70
C SER A 69 -6.81 6.25 -2.08
N GLY A 70 -7.82 6.14 -2.91
CA GLY A 70 -7.98 6.95 -4.12
C GLY A 70 -9.05 8.01 -3.95
N SER A 71 -9.38 8.71 -5.03
CA SER A 71 -10.53 9.60 -5.10
C SER A 71 -11.84 8.82 -4.84
N PRO A 72 -12.90 9.43 -4.30
CA PRO A 72 -14.15 8.73 -4.01
C PRO A 72 -14.71 7.95 -5.20
N GLY A 73 -15.03 6.68 -5.02
CA GLY A 73 -15.50 5.77 -6.06
C GLY A 73 -14.42 5.27 -7.03
N LEU A 74 -13.14 5.54 -6.74
CA LEU A 74 -12.07 5.31 -7.70
C LEU A 74 -10.74 5.04 -6.98
N PHE A 75 -10.37 3.78 -6.79
CA PHE A 75 -9.09 3.47 -6.16
C PHE A 75 -7.91 3.71 -7.13
N CYS A 76 -7.66 2.78 -8.08
CA CYS A 76 -6.56 2.88 -9.02
C CYS A 76 -6.77 1.97 -10.23
N ALA A 77 -6.69 2.52 -11.45
CA ALA A 77 -6.84 1.76 -12.70
C ALA A 77 -5.54 1.06 -13.15
N GLY A 78 -4.44 1.18 -12.42
CA GLY A 78 -3.16 0.54 -12.72
C GLY A 78 -2.10 1.50 -13.26
N ALA A 79 -1.16 0.99 -14.06
CA ALA A 79 -0.14 1.81 -14.70
C ALA A 79 -0.71 2.72 -15.78
N ASP A 80 -0.10 3.89 -15.99
CA ASP A 80 -0.45 4.77 -17.11
C ASP A 80 0.08 4.17 -18.43
N LEU A 81 -0.83 3.58 -19.22
CA LEU A 81 -0.48 2.91 -20.47
C LEU A 81 0.00 3.89 -21.55
N GLN A 82 -0.42 5.17 -21.49
CA GLN A 82 0.10 6.17 -22.42
C GLN A 82 1.58 6.44 -22.14
N GLU A 83 1.96 6.63 -20.87
CA GLU A 83 3.37 6.78 -20.49
C GLU A 83 4.20 5.56 -20.91
N MET A 84 3.68 4.34 -20.70
CA MET A 84 4.37 3.13 -21.15
C MET A 84 4.58 3.10 -22.67
N ALA A 85 3.59 3.52 -23.44
CA ALA A 85 3.71 3.62 -24.89
C ALA A 85 4.75 4.68 -25.30
N ASP A 86 4.75 5.83 -24.62
CA ASP A 86 5.70 6.91 -24.88
C ASP A 86 7.14 6.47 -24.55
N LEU A 87 7.36 5.73 -23.46
CA LEU A 87 8.66 5.14 -23.11
C LEU A 87 9.11 4.09 -24.15
N ALA A 88 8.19 3.25 -24.61
CA ALA A 88 8.48 2.23 -25.62
C ALA A 88 8.83 2.81 -27.00
N ALA A 89 8.46 4.04 -27.29
CA ALA A 89 8.78 4.74 -28.54
C ALA A 89 10.14 5.47 -28.53
N GLN A 90 10.85 5.50 -27.38
CA GLN A 90 12.15 6.18 -27.27
C GLN A 90 13.28 5.36 -27.88
N VAL A 91 14.39 6.03 -28.25
CA VAL A 91 15.57 5.40 -28.85
C VAL A 91 16.20 4.35 -27.93
N ASP A 92 16.15 4.59 -26.62
CA ASP A 92 16.64 3.72 -25.56
C ASP A 92 15.51 3.04 -24.76
N ALA A 93 14.40 2.72 -25.44
CA ALA A 93 13.15 2.18 -24.86
C ALA A 93 13.39 1.08 -23.81
N ASP A 94 14.32 0.17 -24.09
CA ASP A 94 14.65 -0.97 -23.22
C ASP A 94 15.21 -0.52 -21.86
N ALA A 95 16.07 0.49 -21.83
CA ALA A 95 16.60 1.08 -20.61
C ALA A 95 15.54 1.87 -19.85
N GLN A 96 14.73 2.66 -20.56
CA GLN A 96 13.65 3.45 -19.98
C GLN A 96 12.58 2.57 -19.34
N LEU A 97 12.13 1.52 -20.02
CA LEU A 97 11.15 0.59 -19.49
C LEU A 97 11.68 -0.19 -18.29
N ARG A 98 12.96 -0.64 -18.31
CA ARG A 98 13.58 -1.27 -17.14
C ARG A 98 13.67 -0.30 -15.96
N GLY A 99 14.08 0.95 -16.18
CA GLY A 99 14.14 1.99 -15.14
C GLY A 99 12.77 2.25 -14.53
N HIS A 100 11.75 2.40 -15.36
CA HIS A 100 10.37 2.59 -14.92
C HIS A 100 9.85 1.41 -14.10
N HIS A 101 10.10 0.18 -14.56
CA HIS A 101 9.72 -1.04 -13.83
C HIS A 101 10.43 -1.16 -12.48
N THR A 102 11.70 -0.80 -12.42
CA THR A 102 12.48 -0.75 -11.17
C THR A 102 11.88 0.26 -10.20
N LEU A 103 11.49 1.45 -10.66
CA LEU A 103 10.82 2.46 -9.85
C LEU A 103 9.49 1.93 -9.27
N ILE A 104 8.66 1.29 -10.09
CA ILE A 104 7.40 0.67 -9.65
C ILE A 104 7.66 -0.33 -8.52
N ASN A 105 8.58 -1.26 -8.74
CA ASN A 105 8.91 -2.28 -7.74
C ASN A 105 9.43 -1.67 -6.45
N ASN A 106 10.34 -0.69 -6.52
CA ASN A 106 10.89 -0.02 -5.36
C ASN A 106 9.80 0.70 -4.55
N ALA A 107 8.88 1.40 -5.22
CA ALA A 107 7.78 2.10 -4.57
C ALA A 107 6.83 1.14 -3.85
N GLN A 108 6.46 0.03 -4.49
CA GLN A 108 5.61 -1.00 -3.88
C GLN A 108 6.31 -1.73 -2.73
N LEU A 109 7.60 -2.05 -2.87
CA LEU A 109 8.40 -2.64 -1.79
C LEU A 109 8.56 -1.69 -0.61
N ALA A 110 8.74 -0.38 -0.85
CA ALA A 110 8.79 0.62 0.21
C ALA A 110 7.47 0.69 0.99
N LEU A 111 6.31 0.56 0.31
CA LEU A 111 5.00 0.49 0.95
C LEU A 111 4.84 -0.79 1.77
N GLU A 112 5.15 -1.96 1.20
CA GLU A 112 5.04 -3.28 1.84
C GLU A 112 5.89 -3.36 3.12
N ARG A 113 7.11 -2.79 3.06
CA ARG A 113 8.11 -2.85 4.14
C ARG A 113 8.04 -1.71 5.14
N LEU A 114 6.99 -0.88 5.10
CA LEU A 114 6.78 0.13 6.13
C LEU A 114 6.72 -0.52 7.52
N PRO A 115 7.48 0.00 8.52
CA PRO A 115 7.48 -0.56 9.87
C PRO A 115 6.24 -0.14 10.69
N LEU A 116 5.12 0.08 10.03
CA LEU A 116 3.82 0.40 10.60
C LEU A 116 2.71 -0.28 9.78
N PRO A 117 1.55 -0.57 10.36
CA PRO A 117 0.41 -1.13 9.65
C PRO A 117 -0.09 -0.23 8.53
N THR A 118 -0.54 -0.87 7.45
CA THR A 118 -1.04 -0.20 6.25
C THR A 118 -2.40 -0.76 5.84
N LEU A 119 -3.38 0.11 5.55
CA LEU A 119 -4.71 -0.25 5.09
C LEU A 119 -4.98 0.39 3.73
N ALA A 120 -5.32 -0.42 2.72
CA ALA A 120 -5.85 0.07 1.45
C ALA A 120 -7.38 0.19 1.53
N LEU A 121 -7.91 1.34 1.15
CA LEU A 121 -9.35 1.63 1.07
C LEU A 121 -9.79 1.54 -0.39
N VAL A 122 -10.28 0.35 -0.78
CA VAL A 122 -10.56 -0.01 -2.19
C VAL A 122 -12.01 0.33 -2.53
N ASP A 123 -12.22 1.54 -3.07
CA ASP A 123 -13.53 1.97 -3.55
C ASP A 123 -13.51 2.13 -5.07
N GLY A 124 -14.16 1.20 -5.79
CA GLY A 124 -14.16 1.15 -7.25
C GLY A 124 -13.03 0.32 -7.87
N PRO A 125 -12.55 0.66 -9.10
CA PRO A 125 -11.54 -0.12 -9.82
C PRO A 125 -10.20 -0.22 -9.09
N CYS A 126 -9.66 -1.45 -9.03
CA CYS A 126 -8.37 -1.81 -8.42
C CYS A 126 -7.67 -2.79 -9.37
N ILE A 127 -6.98 -2.27 -10.41
CA ILE A 127 -6.56 -3.03 -11.58
C ILE A 127 -5.04 -3.03 -11.74
N GLY A 128 -4.44 -4.17 -12.07
CA GLY A 128 -3.01 -4.31 -12.39
C GLY A 128 -2.11 -3.74 -11.30
N GLY A 129 -1.35 -2.67 -11.61
CA GLY A 129 -0.53 -1.97 -10.62
C GLY A 129 -1.31 -1.39 -9.44
N GLY A 130 -2.60 -1.05 -9.64
CA GLY A 130 -3.50 -0.65 -8.54
C GLY A 130 -3.78 -1.80 -7.58
N PHE A 131 -3.94 -3.03 -8.10
CA PHE A 131 -4.02 -4.20 -7.23
C PHE A 131 -2.67 -4.48 -6.54
N GLY A 132 -1.55 -4.29 -7.23
CA GLY A 132 -0.22 -4.37 -6.63
C GLY A 132 -0.05 -3.45 -5.42
N LEU A 133 -0.54 -2.20 -5.51
CA LEU A 133 -0.57 -1.25 -4.39
C LEU A 133 -1.44 -1.75 -3.23
N ALA A 134 -2.66 -2.22 -3.52
CA ALA A 134 -3.54 -2.76 -2.49
C ALA A 134 -2.96 -4.02 -1.84
N ALA A 135 -2.33 -4.90 -2.62
CA ALA A 135 -1.69 -6.13 -2.14
C ALA A 135 -0.40 -5.87 -1.34
N ALA A 136 0.27 -4.73 -1.55
CA ALA A 136 1.41 -4.30 -0.77
C ALA A 136 1.02 -3.73 0.61
N CYS A 137 -0.26 -3.42 0.85
CA CYS A 137 -0.77 -3.06 2.17
C CYS A 137 -1.04 -4.33 3.00
N ASP A 138 -1.00 -4.18 4.34
CA ASP A 138 -1.31 -5.28 5.26
C ASP A 138 -2.78 -5.67 5.18
N PHE A 139 -3.68 -4.67 5.13
CA PHE A 139 -5.13 -4.86 5.11
C PHE A 139 -5.78 -4.12 3.93
N ARG A 140 -6.95 -4.60 3.51
CA ARG A 140 -7.74 -4.06 2.39
C ARG A 140 -9.21 -4.02 2.78
N LEU A 141 -9.74 -2.83 2.99
CA LEU A 141 -11.19 -2.60 3.13
C LEU A 141 -11.76 -2.26 1.76
N ALA A 142 -12.81 -2.92 1.33
CA ALA A 142 -13.43 -2.69 0.04
C ALA A 142 -14.88 -2.22 0.18
N THR A 143 -15.39 -1.53 -0.85
CA THR A 143 -16.82 -1.30 -1.00
C THR A 143 -17.42 -2.30 -2.01
N PRO A 144 -18.75 -2.47 -2.09
CA PRO A 144 -19.39 -3.29 -3.12
C PRO A 144 -19.10 -2.82 -4.55
N ARG A 145 -18.61 -1.57 -4.73
CA ARG A 145 -18.18 -1.02 -6.03
C ARG A 145 -16.81 -1.56 -6.47
N ALA A 146 -16.04 -2.16 -5.59
CA ALA A 146 -14.71 -2.65 -5.90
C ALA A 146 -14.73 -3.69 -7.03
N ARG A 147 -13.82 -3.50 -7.98
CA ARG A 147 -13.57 -4.43 -9.11
C ARG A 147 -12.07 -4.66 -9.19
N LEU A 148 -11.66 -5.87 -8.88
CA LEU A 148 -10.25 -6.24 -8.80
C LEU A 148 -9.88 -7.07 -10.02
N ALA A 149 -8.75 -6.78 -10.67
CA ALA A 149 -8.24 -7.58 -11.78
C ALA A 149 -6.72 -7.43 -11.93
N ILE A 150 -6.08 -8.46 -12.51
CA ILE A 150 -4.67 -8.45 -12.86
C ILE A 150 -4.58 -8.71 -14.37
N THR A 151 -4.28 -7.68 -15.14
CA THR A 151 -4.45 -7.69 -16.60
C THR A 151 -3.18 -7.61 -17.46
N PRO A 152 -1.93 -7.72 -16.94
CA PRO A 152 -0.71 -7.62 -17.76
C PRO A 152 -0.66 -8.59 -18.94
N ALA A 153 -1.20 -9.81 -18.80
CA ALA A 153 -1.23 -10.80 -19.86
C ALA A 153 -2.00 -10.32 -21.12
N ARG A 154 -3.01 -9.44 -20.97
CA ARG A 154 -3.72 -8.83 -22.10
C ARG A 154 -2.89 -7.79 -22.85
N LEU A 155 -1.82 -7.30 -22.21
CA LEU A 155 -0.92 -6.29 -22.75
C LEU A 155 0.39 -6.90 -23.24
N GLY A 156 0.55 -8.24 -23.20
CA GLY A 156 1.80 -8.91 -23.52
C GLY A 156 2.87 -8.74 -22.45
N LEU A 157 2.48 -8.36 -21.22
CA LEU A 157 3.39 -8.16 -20.09
C LEU A 157 3.29 -9.33 -19.11
N VAL A 158 4.40 -9.61 -18.44
CA VAL A 158 4.45 -10.50 -17.28
C VAL A 158 4.31 -9.65 -16.02
N TYR A 159 3.45 -10.06 -15.10
CA TYR A 159 3.33 -9.42 -13.79
C TYR A 159 4.63 -9.63 -12.99
N SER A 160 5.08 -8.66 -12.19
CA SER A 160 6.36 -8.75 -11.51
C SER A 160 6.44 -9.96 -10.58
N LEU A 161 7.65 -10.39 -10.26
CA LEU A 161 7.88 -11.48 -9.30
C LEU A 161 7.28 -11.13 -7.93
N GLU A 162 7.55 -9.91 -7.45
CA GLU A 162 7.09 -9.39 -6.17
C GLU A 162 5.57 -9.32 -6.10
N ASP A 163 4.93 -8.75 -7.13
CA ASP A 163 3.47 -8.71 -7.20
C ASP A 163 2.86 -10.11 -7.32
N THR A 164 3.48 -11.00 -8.10
CA THR A 164 3.02 -12.39 -8.23
C THR A 164 3.13 -13.12 -6.88
N ARG A 165 4.22 -12.90 -6.12
CA ARG A 165 4.39 -13.43 -4.76
C ARG A 165 3.25 -12.98 -3.85
N ARG A 166 2.93 -11.67 -3.84
CA ARG A 166 1.79 -11.11 -3.06
C ARG A 166 0.47 -11.76 -3.42
N VAL A 167 0.20 -11.90 -4.72
CA VAL A 167 -1.03 -12.56 -5.20
C VAL A 167 -1.09 -14.01 -4.72
N VAL A 168 -0.01 -14.77 -4.85
CA VAL A 168 0.04 -16.17 -4.41
C VAL A 168 -0.13 -16.27 -2.89
N ALA A 169 0.46 -15.37 -2.13
CA ALA A 169 0.32 -15.34 -0.67
C ALA A 169 -1.12 -15.05 -0.24
N LEU A 170 -1.83 -14.16 -0.95
CA LEU A 170 -3.21 -13.80 -0.63
C LEU A 170 -4.23 -14.89 -0.99
N VAL A 171 -4.14 -15.49 -2.18
CA VAL A 171 -5.23 -16.32 -2.72
C VAL A 171 -4.81 -17.76 -3.00
N GLY A 172 -3.55 -18.10 -2.79
CA GLY A 172 -2.96 -19.40 -3.15
C GLY A 172 -2.73 -19.57 -4.65
N ALA A 173 -1.87 -20.52 -5.03
CA ALA A 173 -1.40 -20.69 -6.41
C ALA A 173 -2.51 -20.97 -7.43
N ALA A 174 -3.58 -21.69 -7.04
CA ALA A 174 -4.67 -22.04 -7.97
C ALA A 174 -5.46 -20.79 -8.40
N ARG A 175 -5.88 -19.95 -7.45
CA ARG A 175 -6.61 -18.71 -7.75
C ARG A 175 -5.68 -17.66 -8.36
N ALA A 176 -4.40 -17.61 -7.97
CA ALA A 176 -3.41 -16.76 -8.60
C ALA A 176 -3.29 -17.05 -10.11
N ARG A 177 -3.19 -18.33 -10.53
CA ARG A 177 -3.20 -18.69 -11.96
C ARG A 177 -4.48 -18.23 -12.66
N ARG A 178 -5.64 -18.35 -12.00
CA ARG A 178 -6.92 -17.90 -12.56
C ARG A 178 -6.92 -16.38 -12.80
N LEU A 179 -6.47 -15.59 -11.83
CA LEU A 179 -6.35 -14.13 -11.95
C LEU A 179 -5.34 -13.71 -13.03
N LEU A 180 -4.15 -14.30 -13.00
CA LEU A 180 -3.02 -13.89 -13.85
C LEU A 180 -3.18 -14.36 -15.31
N LEU A 181 -3.56 -15.64 -15.52
CA LEU A 181 -3.61 -16.21 -16.88
C LEU A 181 -4.91 -15.85 -17.61
N ARG A 182 -6.03 -15.70 -16.90
CA ARG A 182 -7.34 -15.35 -17.51
C ARG A 182 -7.63 -13.87 -17.45
N SER A 183 -6.83 -13.08 -16.72
CA SER A 183 -7.11 -11.67 -16.47
C SER A 183 -8.56 -11.44 -15.99
N GLU A 184 -9.02 -12.29 -15.11
CA GLU A 184 -10.39 -12.31 -14.62
C GLU A 184 -10.66 -11.08 -13.74
N HIS A 185 -11.83 -10.48 -13.95
CA HIS A 185 -12.33 -9.42 -13.08
C HIS A 185 -13.13 -10.04 -11.95
N VAL A 186 -12.83 -9.63 -10.72
CA VAL A 186 -13.41 -10.15 -9.49
C VAL A 186 -14.19 -9.03 -8.81
N ASP A 187 -15.44 -9.30 -8.43
CA ASP A 187 -16.24 -8.39 -7.61
C ASP A 187 -15.84 -8.45 -6.13
N ALA A 188 -16.36 -7.51 -5.33
CA ALA A 188 -16.03 -7.38 -3.93
C ALA A 188 -16.39 -8.64 -3.11
N GLY A 189 -17.53 -9.28 -3.39
CA GLY A 189 -17.98 -10.49 -2.68
C GLY A 189 -17.05 -11.67 -2.96
N THR A 190 -16.70 -11.90 -4.22
CA THR A 190 -15.72 -12.92 -4.62
C THR A 190 -14.32 -12.60 -4.06
N ALA A 191 -13.92 -11.33 -4.07
CA ALA A 191 -12.65 -10.90 -3.50
C ALA A 191 -12.55 -11.21 -2.00
N LEU A 192 -13.63 -10.96 -1.24
CA LEU A 192 -13.72 -11.33 0.17
C LEU A 192 -13.63 -12.86 0.36
N ALA A 193 -14.41 -13.62 -0.41
CA ALA A 193 -14.40 -15.09 -0.33
C ALA A 193 -13.04 -15.70 -0.72
N TRP A 194 -12.21 -15.00 -1.47
CA TRP A 194 -10.88 -15.45 -1.87
C TRP A 194 -9.75 -14.92 -0.99
N GLY A 195 -10.04 -14.03 -0.04
CA GLY A 195 -9.03 -13.40 0.80
C GLY A 195 -8.26 -12.27 0.11
N MET A 196 -8.78 -11.76 -1.02
CA MET A 196 -8.17 -10.59 -1.69
C MET A 196 -8.44 -9.30 -0.93
N VAL A 197 -9.53 -9.24 -0.17
CA VAL A 197 -9.88 -8.14 0.75
C VAL A 197 -10.31 -8.69 2.10
N ASP A 198 -10.13 -7.92 3.16
CA ASP A 198 -10.38 -8.34 4.54
C ASP A 198 -11.81 -8.06 4.98
N ALA A 199 -12.44 -7.02 4.42
CA ALA A 199 -13.85 -6.71 4.63
C ALA A 199 -14.46 -5.99 3.43
N VAL A 200 -15.78 -6.12 3.29
CA VAL A 200 -16.59 -5.35 2.35
C VAL A 200 -17.63 -4.58 3.16
N VAL A 201 -17.56 -3.26 3.08
CA VAL A 201 -18.41 -2.33 3.85
C VAL A 201 -19.15 -1.37 2.92
N ALA A 202 -20.27 -0.84 3.39
CA ALA A 202 -21.01 0.17 2.64
C ALA A 202 -20.11 1.39 2.35
N PRO A 203 -20.24 2.04 1.18
CA PRO A 203 -19.39 3.18 0.83
C PRO A 203 -19.37 4.29 1.87
N GLU A 204 -20.53 4.58 2.47
CA GLU A 204 -20.70 5.55 3.55
C GLU A 204 -20.04 5.16 4.87
N SER A 205 -19.76 3.87 5.06
CA SER A 205 -19.11 3.33 6.26
C SER A 205 -17.60 3.12 6.09
N LEU A 206 -17.05 3.30 4.87
CA LEU A 206 -15.65 2.98 4.58
C LEU A 206 -14.69 3.79 5.47
N GLU A 207 -14.91 5.08 5.59
CA GLU A 207 -14.04 5.97 6.38
C GLU A 207 -14.18 5.70 7.89
N SER A 208 -15.38 5.45 8.40
CA SER A 208 -15.56 5.14 9.83
C SER A 208 -14.98 3.81 10.22
N THR A 209 -15.13 2.78 9.37
CA THR A 209 -14.48 1.47 9.58
C THR A 209 -12.95 1.57 9.50
N ALA A 210 -12.43 2.35 8.55
CA ALA A 210 -10.99 2.58 8.44
C ALA A 210 -10.44 3.28 9.69
N ALA A 211 -11.16 4.27 10.23
CA ALA A 211 -10.78 4.96 11.45
C ALA A 211 -10.80 4.03 12.68
N GLU A 212 -11.80 3.15 12.79
CA GLU A 212 -11.87 2.13 13.84
C GLU A 212 -10.66 1.19 13.79
N TRP A 213 -10.36 0.63 12.61
CA TRP A 213 -9.21 -0.26 12.44
C TRP A 213 -7.89 0.46 12.70
N ALA A 214 -7.74 1.68 12.19
CA ALA A 214 -6.54 2.49 12.42
C ALA A 214 -6.35 2.78 13.92
N GLY A 215 -7.41 3.12 14.64
CA GLY A 215 -7.37 3.35 16.09
C GLY A 215 -6.95 2.10 16.86
N ALA A 216 -7.53 0.94 16.53
CA ALA A 216 -7.15 -0.34 17.13
C ALA A 216 -5.68 -0.70 16.88
N LEU A 217 -5.18 -0.50 15.65
CA LEU A 217 -3.78 -0.75 15.30
C LEU A 217 -2.83 0.24 15.94
N ALA A 218 -3.18 1.53 15.99
CA ALA A 218 -2.38 2.58 16.61
C ALA A 218 -2.19 2.36 18.12
N GLY A 219 -3.13 1.68 18.77
CA GLY A 219 -3.05 1.31 20.19
C GLY A 219 -2.12 0.14 20.50
N GLN A 220 -1.60 -0.58 19.50
CA GLN A 220 -0.70 -1.72 19.71
C GLN A 220 0.77 -1.28 19.78
N SER A 221 1.65 -2.12 20.35
CA SER A 221 3.10 -1.86 20.38
C SER A 221 3.66 -1.73 18.95
N PRO A 222 4.33 -0.61 18.60
CA PRO A 222 4.95 -0.45 17.28
C PRO A 222 6.07 -1.46 17.06
N THR A 223 6.82 -1.82 18.09
CA THR A 223 7.87 -2.84 18.01
C THR A 223 7.27 -4.20 17.66
N SER A 224 6.17 -4.57 18.30
CA SER A 224 5.49 -5.84 18.03
C SER A 224 4.91 -5.88 16.62
N LEU A 225 4.21 -4.82 16.19
CA LEU A 225 3.63 -4.76 14.86
C LEU A 225 4.70 -4.84 13.76
N ALA A 226 5.80 -4.09 13.88
CA ALA A 226 6.91 -4.16 12.92
C ALA A 226 7.55 -5.57 12.89
N GLY A 227 7.74 -6.19 14.06
CA GLY A 227 8.28 -7.54 14.16
C GLY A 227 7.36 -8.61 13.55
N ILE A 228 6.05 -8.50 13.78
CA ILE A 228 5.04 -9.40 13.19
C ILE A 228 5.05 -9.26 11.66
N LYS A 229 5.05 -8.02 11.13
CA LYS A 229 5.14 -7.78 9.69
C LYS A 229 6.39 -8.42 9.07
N ALA A 230 7.56 -8.23 9.69
CA ALA A 230 8.82 -8.83 9.25
C ALA A 230 8.74 -10.37 9.23
N THR A 231 8.13 -10.96 10.27
CA THR A 231 7.96 -12.42 10.39
C THR A 231 7.03 -12.96 9.31
N VAL A 232 5.89 -12.31 9.08
CA VAL A 232 4.93 -12.71 8.03
C VAL A 232 5.56 -12.54 6.64
N ALA A 233 6.29 -11.45 6.40
CA ALA A 233 7.00 -11.21 5.14
C ALA A 233 8.02 -12.32 4.83
N HIS A 234 8.84 -12.72 5.83
CA HIS A 234 9.75 -13.86 5.71
C HIS A 234 9.02 -15.15 5.31
N LEU A 235 7.95 -15.50 6.04
CA LEU A 235 7.16 -16.71 5.77
C LEU A 235 6.45 -16.66 4.40
N SER A 236 6.22 -15.45 3.88
CA SER A 236 5.65 -15.23 2.54
C SER A 236 6.71 -15.13 1.44
N GLY A 237 7.99 -15.41 1.73
CA GLY A 237 9.08 -15.45 0.76
C GLY A 237 9.65 -14.08 0.40
N ASP A 238 9.61 -13.09 1.30
CA ASP A 238 10.34 -11.83 1.11
C ASP A 238 11.79 -11.98 1.57
N ASP A 239 12.72 -12.05 0.62
CA ASP A 239 14.16 -12.24 0.85
C ASP A 239 14.83 -11.10 1.65
N ALA A 240 14.19 -9.94 1.75
CA ALA A 240 14.68 -8.83 2.58
C ALA A 240 14.63 -9.13 4.08
N TRP A 241 13.85 -10.15 4.48
CA TRP A 241 13.71 -10.59 5.86
C TRP A 241 14.24 -12.03 6.04
N PRO A 242 15.56 -12.26 5.99
CA PRO A 242 16.13 -13.58 6.25
C PRO A 242 15.88 -14.00 7.71
N GLU A 243 15.81 -15.29 7.97
CA GLU A 243 15.46 -15.86 9.27
C GLU A 243 16.25 -15.23 10.45
N HIS A 244 17.55 -15.01 10.27
CA HIS A 244 18.38 -14.41 11.32
C HIS A 244 17.95 -12.99 11.67
N ALA A 245 17.52 -12.16 10.69
CA ALA A 245 17.02 -10.81 10.92
C ALA A 245 15.69 -10.85 11.69
N VAL A 246 14.77 -11.74 11.34
CA VAL A 246 13.50 -11.94 12.06
C VAL A 246 13.78 -12.37 13.51
N ARG A 247 14.71 -13.31 13.74
CA ARG A 247 15.10 -13.73 15.09
C ARG A 247 15.73 -12.59 15.91
N GLN A 248 16.49 -11.70 15.28
CA GLN A 248 17.02 -10.50 15.95
C GLN A 248 15.92 -9.53 16.38
N VAL A 249 14.91 -9.29 15.52
CA VAL A 249 13.76 -8.43 15.86
C VAL A 249 12.98 -9.03 17.04
N TYR A 250 12.74 -10.33 17.03
CA TYR A 250 12.11 -11.03 18.14
C TYR A 250 12.89 -10.87 19.46
N ALA A 251 14.20 -11.14 19.42
CA ALA A 251 15.07 -11.00 20.62
C ALA A 251 15.09 -9.56 21.15
N ALA A 252 15.14 -8.55 20.25
CA ALA A 252 15.10 -7.15 20.65
C ALA A 252 13.77 -6.77 21.33
N ALA A 253 12.65 -7.32 20.87
CA ALA A 253 11.34 -7.06 21.46
C ALA A 253 11.22 -7.56 22.91
N LEU A 254 11.91 -8.66 23.27
CA LEU A 254 11.92 -9.21 24.64
C LEU A 254 12.60 -8.29 25.66
N HIS A 255 13.45 -7.37 25.20
CA HIS A 255 14.19 -6.43 26.06
C HIS A 255 13.75 -4.98 25.82
N GLY A 256 12.74 -4.76 24.99
CA GLY A 256 12.24 -3.44 24.62
C GLY A 256 11.32 -2.82 25.68
N PRO A 257 11.18 -1.48 25.67
CA PRO A 257 10.29 -0.78 26.58
C PRO A 257 8.81 -1.15 26.40
N ASP A 258 8.40 -1.56 25.22
CA ASP A 258 7.01 -1.89 24.92
C ASP A 258 6.56 -3.14 25.71
N LEU A 259 7.42 -4.15 25.88
CA LEU A 259 7.08 -5.32 26.70
C LEU A 259 6.88 -4.92 28.18
N ALA A 260 7.77 -4.10 28.71
CA ALA A 260 7.66 -3.63 30.11
C ALA A 260 6.37 -2.82 30.33
N GLU A 261 6.04 -1.90 29.40
CA GLU A 261 4.80 -1.13 29.45
C GLU A 261 3.57 -2.04 29.30
N GLY A 262 3.56 -2.94 28.35
CA GLY A 262 2.43 -3.86 28.11
C GLY A 262 2.13 -4.73 29.33
N VAL A 263 3.16 -5.31 29.96
CA VAL A 263 3.02 -6.11 31.18
C VAL A 263 2.53 -5.25 32.34
N SER A 264 3.12 -4.07 32.56
CA SER A 264 2.73 -3.14 33.63
C SER A 264 1.26 -2.70 33.46
N ALA A 265 0.86 -2.34 32.25
CA ALA A 265 -0.50 -1.93 31.94
C ALA A 265 -1.52 -3.05 32.20
N PHE A 266 -1.19 -4.27 31.77
CA PHE A 266 -2.04 -5.45 31.99
C PHE A 266 -2.23 -5.75 33.48
N LEU A 267 -1.14 -5.79 34.25
CA LEU A 267 -1.19 -6.05 35.70
C LEU A 267 -1.92 -4.94 36.46
N SER A 268 -1.90 -3.71 35.95
CA SER A 268 -2.57 -2.55 36.54
C SER A 268 -3.99 -2.34 36.01
N ASN A 269 -4.49 -3.23 35.16
CA ASN A 269 -5.82 -3.15 34.51
C ASN A 269 -6.08 -1.77 33.86
N ARG A 270 -5.11 -1.27 33.11
CA ARG A 270 -5.17 -0.02 32.35
C ARG A 270 -4.77 -0.22 30.90
N PRO A 271 -5.18 0.64 29.97
CA PRO A 271 -4.66 0.65 28.60
C PRO A 271 -3.14 0.92 28.59
N PRO A 272 -2.36 0.23 27.72
CA PRO A 272 -0.96 0.52 27.52
C PRO A 272 -0.76 1.87 26.79
N ARG A 273 0.43 2.45 26.95
CA ARG A 273 0.85 3.71 26.32
C ARG A 273 2.18 3.47 25.61
N PHE A 274 2.09 3.00 24.36
CA PHE A 274 3.26 2.66 23.53
C PHE A 274 3.83 3.85 22.76
#